data_3db7b942a0f5b0ba9732c0a09a2c4db3
#
_entry.id   3db7b942a0f5b0ba9732c0a09a2c4db3
#
_cell.length_a   1.000
_cell.length_b   1.000
_cell.length_c   1.000
_cell.angle_alpha   90.00
_cell.angle_beta   90.00
_cell.angle_gamma   90.00
#
_symmetry.space_group_name_H-M   'P 1'
#
loop_
_entity.id
_entity.type
_entity.pdbx_description
1 polymer ?
#
loop_
_entity_poly.entity_id
_entity_poly.type
_entity_poly.pdbx_seq_one_letter_code
_entity_poly.pdbx_strand_id
1 'polypeptide(L)'
;MKIRIASFNIEKFSRQSVYYTNDSESRKDIKMIAKIIRENSFDIIALQEVFHPEALKCLLRELSHQNPVDVSVSRMGAYTAQIAGFKSDTWEARWAQPKPKFSNMAAEGYAFIWNTKRIGLSRNMKGKTFEPRIADYGHAFELVRPPLIARFTPLNRYYEIRLINTHIVFSIKDEDKLRTNQDGELISSYTKLRNLELQVLLNGIYKRFSNMVFDYRGIDKYARNLVSYTFLLGDYNLNLQDVKNVARPSECLDLNNLIGYIDGDKSMWIETVNSERTTLRKTVRSIDNALDREIITVQSDESKIYEAKDYLANNFDHFSFDLDRLDDHDIDFPEHGVICAYENYKDDEVNNRFEQYTKKVSDHLPIYLDFNLKK
;
A
#
# COMPACT_ATOMS: atom_id res chain seq x y z
N MET A 1 12.74 19.78 -5.48
CA MET A 1 11.55 19.23 -6.21
C MET A 1 10.85 18.28 -5.26
N LYS A 2 9.60 18.58 -4.96
CA LYS A 2 8.75 17.75 -4.11
C LYS A 2 8.14 16.63 -4.96
N ILE A 3 8.22 15.40 -4.47
CA ILE A 3 7.57 14.21 -5.04
C ILE A 3 6.56 13.71 -4.02
N ARG A 4 5.31 13.55 -4.43
CA ARG A 4 4.26 13.00 -3.59
C ARG A 4 4.00 11.55 -3.93
N ILE A 5 4.26 10.67 -2.96
CA ILE A 5 4.02 9.23 -3.06
C ILE A 5 2.75 8.93 -2.26
N ALA A 6 1.84 8.14 -2.84
CA ALA A 6 0.62 7.70 -2.15
C ALA A 6 0.55 6.18 -2.04
N SER A 7 -0.12 5.72 -0.99
CA SER A 7 -0.59 4.34 -0.85
C SER A 7 -2.09 4.33 -0.68
N PHE A 8 -2.78 3.42 -1.35
CA PHE A 8 -4.22 3.34 -1.31
C PHE A 8 -4.71 1.90 -1.51
N ASN A 9 -5.21 1.28 -0.46
CA ASN A 9 -6.01 0.07 -0.58
C ASN A 9 -7.37 0.46 -1.18
N ILE A 10 -7.66 0.01 -2.40
CA ILE A 10 -8.83 0.44 -3.18
C ILE A 10 -10.02 -0.51 -3.04
N GLU A 11 -9.94 -1.46 -2.16
CA GLU A 11 -10.95 -2.49 -1.86
C GLU A 11 -11.56 -3.15 -3.10
N LYS A 12 -11.21 -4.39 -3.38
CA LYS A 12 -11.81 -5.24 -4.43
C LYS A 12 -11.93 -4.59 -5.80
N PHE A 13 -10.89 -3.87 -6.22
CA PHE A 13 -10.85 -3.20 -7.50
C PHE A 13 -10.74 -4.20 -8.65
N SER A 14 -11.88 -4.51 -9.27
CA SER A 14 -12.02 -5.58 -10.24
C SER A 14 -12.80 -5.16 -11.49
N ARG A 15 -12.76 -6.00 -12.52
CA ARG A 15 -13.57 -5.80 -13.71
C ARG A 15 -15.06 -5.75 -13.37
N GLN A 16 -15.53 -6.60 -12.47
CA GLN A 16 -16.93 -6.62 -12.05
C GLN A 16 -17.32 -5.33 -11.33
N SER A 17 -16.47 -4.82 -10.46
CA SER A 17 -16.75 -3.57 -9.74
C SER A 17 -16.82 -2.34 -10.67
N VAL A 18 -16.29 -2.42 -11.88
CA VAL A 18 -16.27 -1.31 -12.86
C VAL A 18 -17.34 -1.46 -13.95
N TYR A 19 -17.57 -2.67 -14.44
CA TYR A 19 -18.39 -2.87 -15.65
C TYR A 19 -19.71 -3.61 -15.47
N TYR A 20 -19.83 -4.53 -14.50
CA TYR A 20 -20.83 -5.59 -14.54
C TYR A 20 -21.86 -5.61 -13.40
N THR A 21 -21.90 -4.62 -12.56
CA THR A 21 -22.97 -4.61 -11.56
C THR A 21 -24.25 -4.07 -12.20
N ASN A 22 -25.29 -4.89 -12.24
CA ASN A 22 -26.65 -4.43 -12.51
C ASN A 22 -27.16 -3.50 -11.41
N ASP A 23 -26.52 -3.55 -10.26
CA ASP A 23 -26.75 -2.67 -9.14
C ASP A 23 -25.78 -1.49 -9.21
N SER A 24 -26.33 -0.31 -9.54
CA SER A 24 -25.55 0.94 -9.60
C SER A 24 -24.92 1.32 -8.25
N GLU A 25 -25.44 0.78 -7.14
CA GLU A 25 -24.95 1.11 -5.80
C GLU A 25 -23.62 0.42 -5.48
N SER A 26 -23.37 -0.78 -6.01
CA SER A 26 -22.12 -1.52 -5.75
C SER A 26 -20.97 -1.17 -6.68
N ARG A 27 -21.20 -0.29 -7.67
CA ARG A 27 -20.19 0.07 -8.66
C ARG A 27 -19.20 1.09 -8.12
N LYS A 28 -17.89 0.81 -8.29
CA LYS A 28 -16.83 1.77 -7.91
C LYS A 28 -16.96 3.06 -8.72
N ASP A 29 -16.84 4.19 -8.05
CA ASP A 29 -16.84 5.53 -8.67
C ASP A 29 -15.44 5.88 -9.17
N ILE A 30 -15.14 5.45 -10.39
CA ILE A 30 -13.84 5.70 -11.04
C ILE A 30 -13.54 7.19 -11.19
N LYS A 31 -14.57 8.02 -11.42
CA LYS A 31 -14.41 9.47 -11.55
C LYS A 31 -13.97 10.09 -10.22
N MET A 32 -14.57 9.64 -9.11
CA MET A 32 -14.18 10.08 -7.78
C MET A 32 -12.77 9.63 -7.44
N ILE A 33 -12.39 8.38 -7.73
CA ILE A 33 -11.03 7.88 -7.53
C ILE A 33 -10.04 8.72 -8.34
N ALA A 34 -10.32 8.97 -9.61
CA ALA A 34 -9.47 9.81 -10.45
C ALA A 34 -9.40 11.27 -9.96
N LYS A 35 -10.51 11.81 -9.43
CA LYS A 35 -10.56 13.13 -8.81
C LYS A 35 -9.64 13.20 -7.60
N ILE A 36 -9.73 12.24 -6.68
CA ILE A 36 -8.85 12.14 -5.50
C ILE A 36 -7.38 12.17 -5.93
N ILE A 37 -7.02 11.39 -6.94
CA ILE A 37 -5.64 11.32 -7.44
C ILE A 37 -5.17 12.67 -8.00
N ARG A 38 -5.99 13.34 -8.80
CA ARG A 38 -5.61 14.62 -9.44
C ARG A 38 -5.53 15.76 -8.43
N GLU A 39 -6.54 15.91 -7.57
CA GLU A 39 -6.62 17.02 -6.61
C GLU A 39 -5.51 16.97 -5.56
N ASN A 40 -5.07 15.76 -5.20
CA ASN A 40 -3.97 15.58 -4.27
C ASN A 40 -2.59 15.55 -4.94
N SER A 41 -2.52 15.76 -6.25
CA SER A 41 -1.26 15.89 -7.00
C SER A 41 -0.27 14.74 -6.77
N PHE A 42 -0.77 13.51 -6.72
CA PHE A 42 0.08 12.33 -6.55
C PHE A 42 0.98 12.13 -7.76
N ASP A 43 2.26 11.88 -7.51
CA ASP A 43 3.25 11.57 -8.55
C ASP A 43 3.40 10.07 -8.77
N ILE A 44 3.36 9.29 -7.68
CA ILE A 44 3.40 7.83 -7.69
C ILE A 44 2.33 7.32 -6.73
N ILE A 45 1.59 6.32 -7.14
CA ILE A 45 0.53 5.71 -6.33
C ILE A 45 0.75 4.21 -6.30
N ALA A 46 0.82 3.65 -5.11
CA ALA A 46 0.79 2.21 -4.87
C ALA A 46 -0.65 1.80 -4.51
N LEU A 47 -1.22 0.90 -5.28
CA LEU A 47 -2.56 0.36 -5.06
C LEU A 47 -2.49 -1.08 -4.56
N GLN A 48 -3.31 -1.39 -3.57
CA GLN A 48 -3.56 -2.75 -3.07
C GLN A 48 -4.98 -3.18 -3.47
N GLU A 49 -5.26 -4.46 -3.40
CA GLU A 49 -6.54 -5.08 -3.76
C GLU A 49 -7.00 -4.83 -5.22
N VAL A 50 -6.07 -4.76 -6.15
CA VAL A 50 -6.37 -4.67 -7.58
C VAL A 50 -6.55 -6.06 -8.17
N PHE A 51 -7.77 -6.56 -8.20
CA PHE A 51 -8.09 -7.94 -8.62
C PHE A 51 -8.04 -8.17 -10.13
N HIS A 52 -8.15 -7.10 -10.92
CA HIS A 52 -8.14 -7.24 -12.39
C HIS A 52 -7.54 -6.01 -13.09
N PRO A 53 -6.66 -6.20 -14.08
CA PRO A 53 -5.98 -5.09 -14.75
C PRO A 53 -6.91 -4.18 -15.56
N GLU A 54 -8.05 -4.66 -16.04
CA GLU A 54 -9.01 -3.83 -16.79
C GLU A 54 -9.59 -2.70 -15.93
N ALA A 55 -9.76 -2.91 -14.62
CA ALA A 55 -10.20 -1.84 -13.73
C ALA A 55 -9.18 -0.70 -13.69
N LEU A 56 -7.89 -1.05 -13.68
CA LEU A 56 -6.80 -0.09 -13.75
C LEU A 56 -6.77 0.67 -15.10
N LYS A 57 -7.06 -0.02 -16.20
CA LYS A 57 -7.16 0.61 -17.53
C LYS A 57 -8.27 1.66 -17.57
N CYS A 58 -9.41 1.38 -16.91
CA CYS A 58 -10.49 2.35 -16.76
C CYS A 58 -10.07 3.58 -15.94
N LEU A 59 -9.35 3.36 -14.85
CA LEU A 59 -8.85 4.45 -14.04
C LEU A 59 -7.87 5.33 -14.82
N LEU A 60 -6.94 4.74 -15.58
CA LEU A 60 -6.02 5.52 -16.41
C LEU A 60 -6.73 6.34 -17.48
N ARG A 61 -7.79 5.76 -18.10
CA ARG A 61 -8.61 6.50 -19.07
C ARG A 61 -9.27 7.72 -18.42
N GLU A 62 -9.80 7.57 -17.24
CA GLU A 62 -10.43 8.69 -16.52
C GLU A 62 -9.39 9.74 -16.08
N LEU A 63 -8.18 9.31 -15.68
CA LEU A 63 -7.09 10.21 -15.30
C LEU A 63 -6.56 11.05 -16.46
N SER A 64 -6.49 10.49 -17.66
CA SER A 64 -5.88 11.12 -18.84
C SER A 64 -6.92 11.65 -19.85
N HIS A 65 -8.21 11.28 -19.70
CA HIS A 65 -9.26 11.49 -20.70
C HIS A 65 -8.96 10.87 -22.07
N GLN A 66 -8.05 9.89 -22.12
CA GLN A 66 -7.63 9.17 -23.32
C GLN A 66 -7.63 7.66 -23.07
N ASN A 67 -7.86 6.88 -24.10
CA ASN A 67 -7.75 5.43 -24.01
C ASN A 67 -6.28 5.03 -23.84
N PRO A 68 -5.91 4.39 -22.73
CA PRO A 68 -4.55 3.92 -22.55
C PRO A 68 -4.27 2.75 -23.51
N VAL A 69 -3.02 2.68 -23.97
CA VAL A 69 -2.52 1.56 -24.77
C VAL A 69 -1.90 0.50 -23.86
N ASP A 70 -2.00 -0.75 -24.29
CA ASP A 70 -1.33 -1.85 -23.63
C ASP A 70 0.19 -1.77 -23.85
N VAL A 71 0.96 -1.97 -22.79
CA VAL A 71 2.41 -1.97 -22.82
C VAL A 71 2.91 -3.40 -22.59
N SER A 72 3.82 -3.85 -23.46
CA SER A 72 4.45 -5.15 -23.28
C SER A 72 5.29 -5.14 -22.00
N VAL A 73 5.00 -6.06 -21.11
CA VAL A 73 5.69 -6.22 -19.83
C VAL A 73 6.36 -7.57 -19.78
N SER A 74 7.65 -7.60 -19.47
CA SER A 74 8.37 -8.86 -19.27
C SER A 74 7.95 -9.49 -17.94
N ARG A 75 8.20 -10.81 -17.79
CA ARG A 75 7.91 -11.56 -16.56
C ARG A 75 8.37 -10.83 -15.31
N MET A 76 7.46 -10.62 -14.37
CA MET A 76 7.67 -9.80 -13.17
C MET A 76 8.02 -10.62 -11.91
N GLY A 77 9.00 -11.54 -12.01
CA GLY A 77 9.47 -12.34 -10.87
C GLY A 77 8.91 -13.77 -10.84
N ALA A 78 9.51 -14.62 -9.99
CA ALA A 78 9.19 -16.04 -9.90
C ALA A 78 7.80 -16.33 -9.32
N TYR A 79 7.33 -15.46 -8.42
CA TYR A 79 6.03 -15.59 -7.75
C TYR A 79 4.90 -14.85 -8.46
N THR A 80 5.11 -14.36 -9.66
CA THR A 80 4.08 -13.65 -10.43
C THR A 80 3.19 -14.66 -11.16
N ALA A 81 1.86 -14.51 -10.97
CA ALA A 81 0.84 -15.27 -11.69
C ALA A 81 0.44 -14.55 -13.00
N GLN A 82 0.10 -13.31 -12.90
CA GLN A 82 -0.36 -12.48 -14.01
C GLN A 82 0.28 -11.09 -13.95
N ILE A 83 0.41 -10.46 -15.11
CA ILE A 83 0.97 -9.12 -15.27
C ILE A 83 0.20 -8.35 -16.33
N ALA A 84 0.17 -7.02 -16.19
CA ALA A 84 -0.29 -6.10 -17.23
C ALA A 84 0.41 -4.74 -17.12
N GLY A 85 0.52 -4.03 -18.22
CA GLY A 85 1.03 -2.67 -18.26
C GLY A 85 0.16 -1.81 -19.18
N PHE A 86 -0.06 -0.56 -18.78
CA PHE A 86 -0.84 0.42 -19.50
C PHE A 86 -0.15 1.76 -19.52
N LYS A 87 -0.33 2.50 -20.60
CA LYS A 87 0.22 3.83 -20.75
C LYS A 87 -0.75 4.76 -21.48
N SER A 88 -0.90 5.96 -20.96
CA SER A 88 -1.52 7.11 -21.64
C SER A 88 -0.45 8.20 -21.90
N ASP A 89 -0.86 9.38 -22.31
CA ASP A 89 0.02 10.54 -22.52
C ASP A 89 0.66 11.05 -21.22
N THR A 90 -0.04 10.93 -20.10
CA THR A 90 0.38 11.49 -18.80
C THR A 90 0.62 10.45 -17.75
N TRP A 91 -0.03 9.30 -17.83
CA TRP A 91 -0.01 8.28 -16.80
C TRP A 91 0.43 6.93 -17.36
N GLU A 92 1.19 6.21 -16.56
CA GLU A 92 1.60 4.85 -16.84
C GLU A 92 1.34 3.98 -15.63
N ALA A 93 1.01 2.70 -15.84
CA ALA A 93 0.74 1.74 -14.78
C ALA A 93 1.39 0.40 -15.06
N ARG A 94 1.74 -0.29 -13.96
CA ARG A 94 2.06 -1.72 -13.95
C ARG A 94 1.24 -2.40 -12.89
N TRP A 95 0.69 -3.50 -13.27
CA TRP A 95 -0.06 -4.40 -12.40
C TRP A 95 0.59 -5.76 -12.37
N ALA A 96 0.64 -6.36 -11.19
CA ALA A 96 1.07 -7.74 -11.02
C ALA A 96 0.27 -8.42 -9.92
N GLN A 97 -0.07 -9.67 -10.17
CA GLN A 97 -0.75 -10.54 -9.22
C GLN A 97 0.22 -11.61 -8.74
N PRO A 98 0.50 -11.69 -7.42
CA PRO A 98 1.25 -12.80 -6.86
C PRO A 98 0.54 -14.14 -7.10
N LYS A 99 1.31 -15.20 -7.21
CA LYS A 99 0.75 -16.55 -7.15
C LYS A 99 0.10 -16.76 -5.80
N PRO A 100 -1.16 -17.20 -5.74
CA PRO A 100 -1.79 -17.49 -4.46
C PRO A 100 -1.01 -18.60 -3.76
N LYS A 101 -0.73 -18.42 -2.48
CA LYS A 101 -0.03 -19.41 -1.66
C LYS A 101 -0.96 -20.53 -1.24
N PHE A 102 -2.23 -20.21 -1.04
CA PHE A 102 -3.28 -21.14 -0.64
C PHE A 102 -4.34 -21.21 -1.73
N SER A 103 -4.84 -22.41 -2.00
CA SER A 103 -5.81 -22.66 -3.08
C SER A 103 -7.14 -21.94 -2.91
N ASN A 104 -7.48 -21.59 -1.68
CA ASN A 104 -8.75 -20.97 -1.30
C ASN A 104 -8.68 -19.44 -1.15
N MET A 105 -7.53 -18.82 -1.39
CA MET A 105 -7.39 -17.37 -1.32
C MET A 105 -7.74 -16.72 -2.65
N ALA A 106 -8.52 -15.65 -2.59
CA ALA A 106 -8.67 -14.76 -3.74
C ALA A 106 -7.29 -14.22 -4.14
N ALA A 107 -6.96 -14.35 -5.41
CA ALA A 107 -5.71 -13.83 -5.92
C ALA A 107 -5.82 -12.30 -6.04
N GLU A 108 -5.27 -11.60 -5.06
CA GLU A 108 -5.20 -10.15 -5.06
C GLU A 108 -3.95 -9.67 -5.79
N GLY A 109 -4.10 -8.57 -6.54
CA GLY A 109 -2.98 -7.94 -7.24
C GLY A 109 -2.62 -6.60 -6.64
N TYR A 110 -1.46 -6.13 -7.05
CA TYR A 110 -0.91 -4.82 -6.75
C TYR A 110 -0.77 -4.00 -8.03
N ALA A 111 -0.80 -2.69 -7.90
CA ALA A 111 -0.40 -1.82 -9.00
C ALA A 111 0.46 -0.64 -8.53
N PHE A 112 1.29 -0.15 -9.45
CA PHE A 112 1.81 1.21 -9.39
C PHE A 112 1.25 2.00 -10.55
N ILE A 113 0.84 3.25 -10.27
CA ILE A 113 0.49 4.27 -11.25
C ILE A 113 1.42 5.45 -11.05
N TRP A 114 1.92 6.06 -12.11
CA TRP A 114 2.78 7.25 -11.98
C TRP A 114 2.56 8.25 -13.10
N ASN A 115 2.82 9.52 -12.76
CA ASN A 115 2.77 10.64 -13.70
C ASN A 115 4.05 10.67 -14.55
N THR A 116 3.93 10.33 -15.83
CA THR A 116 5.08 10.22 -16.76
C THR A 116 5.74 11.55 -17.09
N LYS A 117 5.09 12.67 -16.78
CA LYS A 117 5.69 14.01 -16.97
C LYS A 117 6.66 14.37 -15.84
N ARG A 118 6.66 13.63 -14.75
CA ARG A 118 7.50 13.88 -13.58
C ARG A 118 8.38 12.70 -13.18
N ILE A 119 7.90 11.50 -13.40
CA ILE A 119 8.49 10.26 -12.91
C ILE A 119 8.64 9.27 -14.07
N GLY A 120 9.78 8.59 -14.13
CA GLY A 120 9.99 7.44 -15.00
C GLY A 120 10.43 6.21 -14.21
N LEU A 121 10.31 5.04 -14.80
CA LEU A 121 10.95 3.85 -14.26
C LEU A 121 12.47 4.00 -14.40
N SER A 122 13.20 3.62 -13.36
CA SER A 122 14.66 3.61 -13.39
C SER A 122 15.18 2.71 -14.51
N ARG A 123 16.33 3.12 -15.08
CA ARG A 123 16.97 2.38 -16.16
C ARG A 123 18.40 2.04 -15.79
N ASN A 124 18.89 0.94 -16.35
CA ASN A 124 20.29 0.62 -16.27
C ASN A 124 21.09 1.46 -17.29
N MET A 125 22.44 1.40 -17.25
CA MET A 125 23.31 2.11 -18.17
C MET A 125 23.11 1.76 -19.66
N LYS A 126 22.57 0.57 -19.95
CA LYS A 126 22.19 0.17 -21.31
C LYS A 126 20.81 0.70 -21.71
N GLY A 127 20.18 1.56 -20.89
CA GLY A 127 18.86 2.11 -21.13
C GLY A 127 17.70 1.13 -20.88
N LYS A 128 17.96 -0.09 -20.43
CA LYS A 128 16.92 -1.07 -20.12
C LYS A 128 16.19 -0.68 -18.83
N THR A 129 14.88 -0.60 -18.91
CA THR A 129 14.00 -0.26 -17.80
C THR A 129 13.98 -1.37 -16.74
N PHE A 130 13.99 -0.98 -15.49
CA PHE A 130 13.70 -1.87 -14.37
C PHE A 130 12.18 -1.97 -14.19
N GLU A 131 11.58 -2.95 -14.81
CA GLU A 131 10.15 -3.19 -14.67
C GLU A 131 9.78 -3.54 -13.22
N PRO A 132 8.67 -3.04 -12.68
CA PRO A 132 8.12 -3.48 -11.41
C PRO A 132 7.96 -5.00 -11.40
N ARG A 133 8.21 -5.64 -10.27
CA ARG A 133 8.13 -7.10 -10.16
C ARG A 133 7.69 -7.55 -8.78
N ILE A 134 7.10 -8.73 -8.70
CA ILE A 134 6.87 -9.40 -7.42
C ILE A 134 8.23 -9.80 -6.83
N ALA A 135 8.45 -9.48 -5.56
CA ALA A 135 9.70 -9.83 -4.86
C ALA A 135 9.88 -11.36 -4.82
N ASP A 136 11.09 -11.82 -5.13
CA ASP A 136 11.47 -13.23 -5.20
C ASP A 136 12.75 -13.54 -4.39
N TYR A 137 13.04 -12.70 -3.41
CA TYR A 137 14.20 -12.78 -2.52
C TYR A 137 13.83 -12.40 -1.09
N GLY A 138 14.77 -12.51 -0.16
CA GLY A 138 14.59 -12.05 1.23
C GLY A 138 13.45 -12.76 1.95
N HIS A 139 13.33 -14.08 1.74
CA HIS A 139 12.27 -14.90 2.32
C HIS A 139 10.84 -14.54 1.85
N ALA A 140 10.69 -13.88 0.69
CA ALA A 140 9.39 -13.55 0.13
C ALA A 140 8.43 -14.75 -0.01
N PHE A 141 8.98 -15.97 -0.13
CA PHE A 141 8.19 -17.21 -0.16
C PHE A 141 7.47 -17.54 1.15
N GLU A 142 7.87 -16.90 2.26
CA GLU A 142 7.21 -17.05 3.56
C GLU A 142 5.96 -16.19 3.69
N LEU A 143 5.90 -15.10 2.93
CA LEU A 143 4.74 -14.23 2.90
C LEU A 143 3.53 -14.91 2.24
N VAL A 144 2.35 -14.61 2.73
CA VAL A 144 1.10 -15.02 2.07
C VAL A 144 0.98 -14.34 0.72
N ARG A 145 1.35 -13.05 0.66
CA ARG A 145 1.35 -12.23 -0.56
C ARG A 145 2.70 -11.53 -0.69
N PRO A 146 3.63 -12.04 -1.50
CA PRO A 146 4.87 -11.33 -1.80
C PRO A 146 4.58 -9.96 -2.42
N PRO A 147 5.28 -8.89 -1.98
CA PRO A 147 5.00 -7.52 -2.39
C PRO A 147 5.42 -7.24 -3.84
N LEU A 148 4.82 -6.21 -4.43
CA LEU A 148 5.26 -5.65 -5.71
C LEU A 148 6.33 -4.58 -5.43
N ILE A 149 7.50 -4.73 -6.02
CA ILE A 149 8.60 -3.77 -5.91
C ILE A 149 8.81 -3.00 -7.20
N ALA A 150 9.16 -1.73 -7.08
CA ALA A 150 9.44 -0.85 -8.22
C ALA A 150 10.58 0.12 -7.93
N ARG A 151 11.19 0.62 -9.00
CA ARG A 151 12.28 1.58 -8.96
C ARG A 151 11.95 2.73 -9.89
N PHE A 152 11.90 3.93 -9.33
CA PHE A 152 11.52 5.14 -10.04
C PHE A 152 12.65 6.16 -10.00
N THR A 153 12.76 6.94 -11.07
CA THR A 153 13.67 8.08 -11.14
C THR A 153 12.84 9.31 -11.54
N PRO A 154 12.86 10.38 -10.74
CA PRO A 154 12.26 11.63 -11.15
C PRO A 154 12.98 12.20 -12.38
N LEU A 155 12.23 12.76 -13.32
CA LEU A 155 12.81 13.31 -14.54
C LEU A 155 13.82 14.42 -14.22
N ASN A 156 14.96 14.39 -14.90
CA ASN A 156 16.06 15.34 -14.72
C ASN A 156 16.70 15.34 -13.32
N ARG A 157 16.68 14.19 -12.64
CA ARG A 157 17.32 13.99 -11.34
C ARG A 157 18.16 12.72 -11.33
N TYR A 158 19.17 12.69 -10.46
CA TYR A 158 20.13 11.59 -10.35
C TYR A 158 19.96 10.80 -9.05
N TYR A 159 18.74 10.59 -8.62
CA TYR A 159 18.44 9.70 -7.50
C TYR A 159 17.30 8.74 -7.83
N GLU A 160 17.20 7.70 -7.07
CA GLU A 160 16.22 6.64 -7.25
C GLU A 160 15.27 6.55 -6.05
N ILE A 161 13.98 6.42 -6.32
CA ILE A 161 12.96 6.09 -5.35
C ILE A 161 12.62 4.62 -5.54
N ARG A 162 12.79 3.83 -4.49
CA ARG A 162 12.47 2.41 -4.46
C ARG A 162 11.22 2.20 -3.61
N LEU A 163 10.21 1.57 -4.18
CA LEU A 163 8.95 1.32 -3.50
C LEU A 163 8.70 -0.17 -3.36
N ILE A 164 8.22 -0.56 -2.18
CA ILE A 164 7.77 -1.91 -1.84
C ILE A 164 6.30 -1.78 -1.48
N ASN A 165 5.42 -2.18 -2.39
CA ASN A 165 3.97 -2.14 -2.21
C ASN A 165 3.50 -3.46 -1.62
N THR A 166 2.96 -3.42 -0.41
CA THR A 166 2.56 -4.60 0.35
C THR A 166 1.10 -4.54 0.81
N HIS A 167 0.52 -5.71 1.03
CA HIS A 167 -0.74 -5.88 1.74
C HIS A 167 -0.61 -7.13 2.60
N ILE A 168 -0.37 -6.94 3.89
CA ILE A 168 -0.25 -8.02 4.87
C ILE A 168 -1.63 -8.67 5.06
N VAL A 169 -1.68 -9.98 5.11
CA VAL A 169 -2.95 -10.69 5.21
C VAL A 169 -3.67 -10.40 6.53
N PHE A 170 -4.95 -10.03 6.48
CA PHE A 170 -5.74 -9.80 7.70
C PHE A 170 -6.06 -11.10 8.44
N SER A 171 -6.54 -12.09 7.72
CA SER A 171 -6.87 -13.43 8.24
C SER A 171 -6.71 -14.49 7.17
N ILE A 172 -6.47 -15.72 7.59
CA ILE A 172 -6.50 -16.92 6.74
C ILE A 172 -7.62 -17.84 7.18
N LYS A 173 -8.13 -18.68 6.28
CA LYS A 173 -9.17 -19.67 6.63
C LYS A 173 -8.65 -20.67 7.66
N ASP A 174 -9.54 -21.27 8.40
CA ASP A 174 -9.23 -22.20 9.51
C ASP A 174 -8.31 -23.36 9.11
N GLU A 175 -8.50 -23.88 7.91
CA GLU A 175 -7.71 -24.99 7.36
C GLU A 175 -6.24 -24.62 7.13
N ASP A 176 -5.96 -23.32 6.96
CA ASP A 176 -4.63 -22.79 6.70
C ASP A 176 -3.93 -22.26 7.97
N LYS A 177 -4.56 -22.41 9.14
CA LYS A 177 -4.06 -21.87 10.44
C LYS A 177 -2.81 -22.57 10.96
N LEU A 178 -2.53 -23.78 10.48
CA LEU A 178 -1.38 -24.59 10.90
C LEU A 178 -0.12 -24.15 10.13
N ARG A 179 0.37 -22.96 10.41
CA ARG A 179 1.68 -22.51 9.92
C ARG A 179 2.70 -22.62 11.05
N THR A 180 3.85 -23.06 10.68
CA THR A 180 5.04 -22.97 11.51
C THR A 180 5.91 -21.80 11.05
N ASN A 181 6.52 -21.07 11.98
CA ASN A 181 7.61 -20.14 11.68
C ASN A 181 8.88 -20.89 11.27
N GLN A 182 9.96 -20.17 10.99
CA GLN A 182 11.26 -20.76 10.64
C GLN A 182 11.81 -21.69 11.71
N ASP A 183 11.44 -21.47 12.98
CA ASP A 183 11.87 -22.25 14.12
C ASP A 183 10.95 -23.45 14.41
N GLY A 184 9.96 -23.70 13.55
CA GLY A 184 9.01 -24.82 13.68
C GLY A 184 7.87 -24.57 14.68
N GLU A 185 7.71 -23.36 15.22
CA GLU A 185 6.62 -23.01 16.14
C GLU A 185 5.30 -22.75 15.40
N LEU A 186 4.22 -23.26 15.94
CA LEU A 186 2.86 -23.02 15.44
C LEU A 186 2.45 -21.55 15.58
N ILE A 187 2.04 -20.94 14.49
CA ILE A 187 1.47 -19.58 14.49
C ILE A 187 0.02 -19.66 14.92
N SER A 188 -0.24 -19.41 16.19
CA SER A 188 -1.55 -19.61 16.82
C SER A 188 -2.54 -18.43 16.71
N SER A 189 -2.09 -17.25 16.22
CA SER A 189 -2.95 -16.08 16.08
C SER A 189 -2.66 -15.27 14.82
N TYR A 190 -3.69 -14.62 14.29
CA TYR A 190 -3.55 -13.74 13.11
C TYR A 190 -2.61 -12.56 13.36
N THR A 191 -2.61 -12.01 14.56
CA THR A 191 -1.69 -10.91 14.93
C THR A 191 -0.24 -11.39 14.89
N LYS A 192 0.05 -12.58 15.42
CA LYS A 192 1.39 -13.17 15.34
C LYS A 192 1.82 -13.39 13.88
N LEU A 193 0.92 -13.86 13.03
CA LEU A 193 1.18 -14.02 11.59
C LEU A 193 1.53 -12.68 10.93
N ARG A 194 0.70 -11.65 11.17
CA ARG A 194 0.93 -10.31 10.60
C ARG A 194 2.27 -9.73 11.04
N ASN A 195 2.61 -9.91 12.32
CA ASN A 195 3.89 -9.48 12.86
C ASN A 195 5.07 -10.19 12.18
N LEU A 196 4.97 -11.49 11.97
CA LEU A 196 6.00 -12.26 11.27
C LEU A 196 6.13 -11.84 9.80
N GLU A 197 5.01 -11.58 9.12
CA GLU A 197 5.06 -11.07 7.75
C GLU A 197 5.73 -9.69 7.68
N LEU A 198 5.44 -8.79 8.64
CA LEU A 198 6.11 -7.49 8.71
C LEU A 198 7.62 -7.64 8.98
N GLN A 199 8.03 -8.57 9.85
CA GLN A 199 9.46 -8.87 10.08
C GLN A 199 10.14 -9.35 8.80
N VAL A 200 9.53 -10.26 8.04
CA VAL A 200 10.06 -10.72 6.75
C VAL A 200 10.15 -9.57 5.75
N LEU A 201 9.15 -8.68 5.73
CA LEU A 201 9.16 -7.49 4.87
C LEU A 201 10.32 -6.56 5.22
N LEU A 202 10.55 -6.29 6.49
CA LEU A 202 11.61 -5.36 6.93
C LEU A 202 13.00 -6.00 6.84
N ASN A 203 13.22 -7.14 7.48
CA ASN A 203 14.54 -7.77 7.58
C ASN A 203 14.97 -8.46 6.28
N GLY A 204 14.04 -9.10 5.59
CA GLY A 204 14.34 -9.84 4.37
C GLY A 204 14.28 -8.97 3.12
N ILE A 205 13.14 -8.34 2.87
CA ILE A 205 12.88 -7.68 1.59
C ILE A 205 13.37 -6.24 1.58
N TYR A 206 12.97 -5.43 2.57
CA TYR A 206 13.35 -4.02 2.65
C TYR A 206 14.87 -3.85 2.74
N LYS A 207 15.50 -4.48 3.74
CA LYS A 207 16.95 -4.41 3.96
C LYS A 207 17.73 -4.80 2.69
N ARG A 208 17.33 -5.90 2.04
CA ARG A 208 17.99 -6.34 0.81
C ARG A 208 17.75 -5.40 -0.36
N PHE A 209 16.54 -4.88 -0.52
CA PHE A 209 16.21 -3.97 -1.60
C PHE A 209 16.89 -2.60 -1.43
N SER A 210 16.96 -2.07 -0.20
CA SER A 210 17.70 -0.85 0.12
C SER A 210 19.18 -0.96 -0.18
N ASN A 211 19.77 -2.10 0.16
CA ASN A 211 21.19 -2.37 -0.01
C ASN A 211 21.55 -2.93 -1.39
N MET A 212 20.57 -3.16 -2.27
CA MET A 212 20.87 -3.54 -3.65
C MET A 212 21.68 -2.43 -4.32
N VAL A 213 22.98 -2.60 -4.29
CA VAL A 213 23.86 -1.93 -5.21
C VAL A 213 23.51 -2.45 -6.60
N PHE A 214 23.58 -1.60 -7.61
CA PHE A 214 23.49 -2.06 -9.00
C PHE A 214 24.65 -2.99 -9.27
N ASP A 215 24.47 -4.26 -8.94
CA ASP A 215 25.47 -5.29 -9.26
C ASP A 215 25.37 -5.62 -10.74
N TYR A 216 25.85 -4.70 -11.55
CA TYR A 216 26.28 -5.01 -12.88
C TYR A 216 27.78 -5.28 -12.79
N ARG A 217 28.13 -6.54 -12.52
CA ARG A 217 29.49 -7.06 -12.49
C ARG A 217 30.42 -6.30 -13.44
N GLY A 218 31.12 -5.32 -12.90
CA GLY A 218 32.21 -4.63 -13.56
C GLY A 218 31.87 -3.45 -14.47
N ILE A 219 30.62 -3.05 -14.67
CA ILE A 219 30.24 -2.03 -15.67
C ILE A 219 29.93 -0.67 -15.06
N ASP A 220 29.66 -0.58 -13.74
CA ASP A 220 29.06 0.64 -13.22
C ASP A 220 29.80 1.33 -12.09
N LYS A 221 30.85 2.07 -12.45
CA LYS A 221 31.41 3.11 -11.57
C LYS A 221 30.40 4.24 -11.28
N TYR A 222 29.46 4.49 -12.17
CA TYR A 222 28.51 5.60 -12.08
C TYR A 222 27.21 5.25 -11.38
N ALA A 223 26.71 4.04 -11.49
CA ALA A 223 25.52 3.60 -10.75
C ALA A 223 25.77 3.44 -9.24
N ARG A 224 27.03 3.29 -8.82
CA ARG A 224 27.41 3.28 -7.39
C ARG A 224 27.14 4.61 -6.69
N ASN A 225 26.98 5.68 -7.42
CA ASN A 225 26.78 7.04 -6.89
C ASN A 225 25.33 7.50 -6.95
N LEU A 226 24.41 6.70 -7.47
CA LEU A 226 22.99 7.03 -7.42
C LEU A 226 22.47 6.82 -5.99
N VAL A 227 22.17 7.93 -5.34
CA VAL A 227 21.50 7.89 -4.05
C VAL A 227 20.11 7.26 -4.24
N SER A 228 19.78 6.30 -3.42
CA SER A 228 18.48 5.63 -3.48
C SER A 228 17.78 5.69 -2.13
N TYR A 229 16.49 5.96 -2.17
CA TYR A 229 15.61 6.03 -1.01
C TYR A 229 14.55 4.95 -1.13
N THR A 230 14.43 4.11 -0.12
CA THR A 230 13.52 2.98 -0.14
C THR A 230 12.37 3.24 0.82
N PHE A 231 11.15 2.99 0.36
CA PHE A 231 9.93 3.08 1.15
C PHE A 231 9.17 1.76 1.05
N LEU A 232 8.84 1.18 2.19
CA LEU A 232 7.84 0.12 2.32
C LEU A 232 6.51 0.82 2.60
N LEU A 233 5.48 0.53 1.82
CA LEU A 233 4.19 1.18 1.93
C LEU A 233 3.06 0.21 1.62
N GLY A 234 1.90 0.46 2.21
CA GLY A 234 0.70 -0.35 1.96
C GLY A 234 -0.14 -0.55 3.21
N ASP A 235 -1.08 -1.46 3.06
CA ASP A 235 -1.93 -1.94 4.15
C ASP A 235 -1.19 -3.05 4.93
N TYR A 236 -0.76 -2.70 6.15
CA TYR A 236 -0.07 -3.65 7.03
C TYR A 236 -1.05 -4.49 7.85
N ASN A 237 -2.33 -4.11 7.88
CA ASN A 237 -3.31 -4.71 8.78
C ASN A 237 -2.88 -4.75 10.25
N LEU A 238 -2.02 -3.81 10.64
CA LEU A 238 -1.42 -3.66 11.97
C LEU A 238 -1.53 -2.22 12.43
N ASN A 239 -2.04 -2.01 13.63
CA ASN A 239 -1.92 -0.72 14.30
C ASN A 239 -0.52 -0.64 14.93
N LEU A 240 0.31 0.25 14.43
CA LEU A 240 1.72 0.38 14.85
C LEU A 240 1.95 1.48 15.88
N GLN A 241 0.90 2.17 16.29
CA GLN A 241 1.01 3.30 17.21
C GLN A 241 0.16 3.13 18.46
N ASP A 242 0.32 4.06 19.38
CA ASP A 242 -0.14 4.10 20.75
C ASP A 242 -1.36 3.22 21.07
N VAL A 243 -1.11 2.21 21.89
CA VAL A 243 -2.10 1.23 22.39
C VAL A 243 -3.38 1.89 22.92
N LYS A 244 -3.28 3.13 23.42
CA LYS A 244 -4.41 3.87 24.01
C LYS A 244 -5.45 4.35 22.98
N ASN A 245 -5.05 4.50 21.73
CA ASN A 245 -5.89 5.10 20.68
C ASN A 245 -6.46 4.09 19.67
N VAL A 246 -6.22 2.80 19.85
CA VAL A 246 -6.67 1.77 18.93
C VAL A 246 -7.86 0.99 19.48
N ALA A 247 -8.75 0.60 18.56
CA ALA A 247 -9.95 -0.16 18.90
C ALA A 247 -9.64 -1.58 19.44
N ARG A 248 -8.45 -2.10 19.14
CA ARG A 248 -7.99 -3.43 19.59
C ARG A 248 -6.53 -3.38 20.01
N PRO A 249 -6.25 -3.11 21.30
CA PRO A 249 -4.87 -3.01 21.81
C PRO A 249 -4.00 -4.23 21.55
N SER A 250 -4.61 -5.44 21.50
CA SER A 250 -3.89 -6.69 21.21
C SER A 250 -3.34 -6.79 19.78
N GLU A 251 -3.76 -5.90 18.89
CA GLU A 251 -3.31 -5.84 17.50
C GLU A 251 -2.24 -4.76 17.27
N CYS A 252 -1.83 -4.06 18.33
CA CYS A 252 -0.73 -3.10 18.27
C CYS A 252 0.61 -3.79 18.40
N LEU A 253 1.54 -3.37 17.55
CA LEU A 253 2.96 -3.59 17.74
C LEU A 253 3.56 -2.39 18.45
N ASP A 254 4.34 -2.65 19.49
CA ASP A 254 5.23 -1.65 20.05
C ASP A 254 6.34 -1.35 19.02
N LEU A 255 6.42 -0.11 18.56
CA LEU A 255 7.45 0.34 17.61
C LEU A 255 8.88 0.07 18.15
N ASN A 256 9.09 0.14 19.48
CA ASN A 256 10.37 -0.18 20.08
C ASN A 256 10.74 -1.66 19.87
N ASN A 257 9.77 -2.56 19.83
CA ASN A 257 10.01 -3.96 19.50
C ASN A 257 10.29 -4.17 17.99
N LEU A 258 9.73 -3.35 17.11
CA LEU A 258 10.06 -3.37 15.68
C LEU A 258 11.53 -3.02 15.43
N ILE A 259 12.06 -2.02 16.12
CA ILE A 259 13.48 -1.63 16.05
C ILE A 259 14.37 -2.78 16.55
N GLY A 260 13.96 -3.52 17.59
CA GLY A 260 14.66 -4.70 18.08
C GLY A 260 14.69 -5.89 17.10
N TYR A 261 13.76 -5.95 16.15
CA TYR A 261 13.70 -7.00 15.13
C TYR A 261 14.60 -6.73 13.92
N ILE A 262 15.08 -5.54 13.73
CA ILE A 262 16.07 -5.20 12.72
C ILE A 262 17.44 -5.53 13.29
N ASP A 263 17.62 -6.80 13.55
CA ASP A 263 18.81 -7.57 13.86
C ASP A 263 20.05 -6.73 14.15
N GLY A 264 20.22 -6.27 15.40
CA GLY A 264 21.48 -5.78 15.96
C GLY A 264 22.40 -4.91 15.08
N ASP A 265 22.06 -4.74 13.83
CA ASP A 265 22.74 -3.90 12.85
C ASP A 265 22.27 -2.46 13.04
N LYS A 266 23.02 -1.74 13.87
CA LYS A 266 22.77 -0.31 14.15
C LYS A 266 22.86 0.59 12.91
N SER A 267 23.06 0.03 11.72
CA SER A 267 23.22 0.76 10.48
C SER A 267 21.90 1.13 9.79
N MET A 268 20.74 0.78 10.37
CA MET A 268 19.47 1.05 9.76
C MET A 268 18.42 1.38 10.83
N TRP A 269 17.91 2.60 10.81
CA TRP A 269 16.81 3.06 11.64
C TRP A 269 15.55 3.16 10.81
N ILE A 270 14.63 2.21 11.00
CA ILE A 270 13.34 2.22 10.30
C ILE A 270 12.32 3.04 11.07
N GLU A 271 11.92 4.14 10.49
CA GLU A 271 10.82 4.96 10.96
C GLU A 271 9.53 4.54 10.25
N THR A 272 8.43 4.44 11.00
CA THR A 272 7.11 4.18 10.46
C THR A 272 6.18 5.35 10.78
N VAL A 273 5.64 5.93 9.73
CA VAL A 273 4.78 7.11 9.82
C VAL A 273 3.35 6.78 9.42
N ASN A 274 2.48 7.52 9.93
CA ASN A 274 1.05 7.62 9.89
C ASN A 274 0.39 7.23 11.23
N SER A 275 0.14 8.25 12.05
CA SER A 275 -0.53 8.13 13.35
C SER A 275 -2.05 8.18 13.24
N GLU A 276 -2.57 8.54 12.08
CA GLU A 276 -3.99 8.75 11.89
C GLU A 276 -4.69 7.44 11.49
N ARG A 277 -5.97 7.34 11.80
CA ARG A 277 -6.78 6.20 11.41
C ARG A 277 -7.09 6.26 9.92
N THR A 278 -6.89 5.16 9.23
CA THR A 278 -7.03 5.05 7.78
C THR A 278 -8.18 4.17 7.32
N THR A 279 -8.70 3.29 8.19
CA THR A 279 -9.81 2.43 7.82
C THR A 279 -11.13 2.99 8.32
N LEU A 280 -12.21 2.73 7.58
CA LEU A 280 -13.54 3.20 7.85
C LEU A 280 -14.45 2.04 8.32
N ARG A 281 -15.32 2.33 9.26
CA ARG A 281 -16.37 1.39 9.65
C ARG A 281 -17.54 1.50 8.67
N LYS A 282 -18.06 0.36 8.25
CA LYS A 282 -19.27 0.31 7.41
C LYS A 282 -20.52 0.73 8.18
N THR A 283 -20.51 0.54 9.52
CA THR A 283 -21.59 0.94 10.42
C THR A 283 -21.00 1.42 11.72
N VAL A 284 -21.47 2.53 12.25
CA VAL A 284 -21.14 2.96 13.61
C VAL A 284 -22.00 2.12 14.57
N ARG A 285 -21.33 1.41 15.47
CA ARG A 285 -22.00 0.70 16.56
C ARG A 285 -21.92 1.57 17.81
N SER A 286 -23.05 1.86 18.42
CA SER A 286 -23.04 2.42 19.78
C SER A 286 -22.51 1.37 20.73
N ILE A 287 -21.35 1.64 21.34
CA ILE A 287 -20.80 0.77 22.39
C ILE A 287 -21.48 1.19 23.70
N ASP A 288 -22.72 0.82 23.89
CA ASP A 288 -23.30 0.75 25.20
C ASP A 288 -23.24 -0.71 25.69
N ASN A 289 -22.42 -0.93 26.72
CA ASN A 289 -22.15 -2.15 27.46
C ASN A 289 -21.00 -3.04 26.95
N ALA A 290 -19.84 -2.78 27.54
CA ALA A 290 -18.58 -3.51 27.35
C ALA A 290 -18.53 -4.88 28.07
N LEU A 291 -19.63 -5.53 28.40
CA LEU A 291 -19.62 -6.72 29.26
C LEU A 291 -20.14 -8.01 28.62
N ASP A 292 -20.83 -7.98 27.48
CA ASP A 292 -21.33 -9.21 26.87
C ASP A 292 -20.87 -9.39 25.43
N ARG A 293 -20.26 -10.55 25.17
CA ARG A 293 -19.71 -10.99 23.89
C ARG A 293 -20.78 -11.40 22.86
N GLU A 294 -21.95 -10.88 22.91
CA GLU A 294 -22.94 -11.08 21.86
C GLU A 294 -22.76 -10.09 20.73
N ILE A 295 -22.71 -10.60 19.51
CA ILE A 295 -22.72 -9.82 18.28
C ILE A 295 -24.13 -9.26 18.12
N ILE A 296 -24.39 -8.15 18.79
CA ILE A 296 -25.64 -7.42 18.61
C ILE A 296 -25.49 -6.58 17.36
N THR A 297 -26.24 -6.91 16.32
CA THR A 297 -26.46 -6.03 15.17
C THR A 297 -27.35 -4.89 15.68
N VAL A 298 -26.74 -3.78 16.07
CA VAL A 298 -27.50 -2.61 16.53
C VAL A 298 -27.97 -1.87 15.29
N GLN A 299 -29.28 -1.71 15.17
CA GLN A 299 -29.90 -0.72 14.30
C GLN A 299 -29.34 0.66 14.66
N SER A 300 -29.04 1.48 13.66
CA SER A 300 -28.61 2.85 13.86
C SER A 300 -29.65 3.56 14.74
N ASP A 301 -29.21 4.09 15.87
CA ASP A 301 -30.04 4.97 16.68
C ASP A 301 -30.15 6.30 15.93
N GLU A 302 -31.25 6.53 15.25
CA GLU A 302 -31.51 7.73 14.44
C GLU A 302 -31.44 9.04 15.25
N SER A 303 -31.37 8.95 16.57
CA SER A 303 -31.27 10.11 17.48
C SER A 303 -29.82 10.55 17.75
N LYS A 304 -28.80 9.76 17.41
CA LYS A 304 -27.39 10.08 17.65
C LYS A 304 -26.75 10.76 16.44
N ILE A 305 -26.27 11.98 16.64
CA ILE A 305 -25.40 12.66 15.66
C ILE A 305 -23.99 12.07 15.77
N TYR A 306 -23.55 11.35 14.75
CA TYR A 306 -22.21 10.78 14.67
C TYR A 306 -21.24 11.79 14.05
N GLU A 307 -20.04 11.86 14.63
CA GLU A 307 -18.94 12.68 14.10
C GLU A 307 -18.02 11.84 13.21
N ALA A 308 -17.21 12.51 12.38
CA ALA A 308 -16.24 11.83 11.51
C ALA A 308 -15.33 10.83 12.25
N LYS A 309 -14.91 11.16 13.48
CA LYS A 309 -14.09 10.29 14.33
C LYS A 309 -14.74 8.93 14.66
N ASP A 310 -16.08 8.85 14.65
CA ASP A 310 -16.80 7.61 15.00
C ASP A 310 -16.74 6.59 13.86
N TYR A 311 -16.51 7.03 12.63
CA TYR A 311 -16.36 6.17 11.46
C TYR A 311 -14.93 5.69 11.25
N LEU A 312 -13.94 6.42 11.76
CA LEU A 312 -12.53 6.03 11.65
C LEU A 312 -12.21 4.89 12.63
N ALA A 313 -11.67 3.78 12.12
CA ALA A 313 -11.47 2.56 12.90
C ALA A 313 -10.01 2.31 13.27
N ASN A 314 -9.19 1.91 12.31
CA ASN A 314 -7.83 1.45 12.57
C ASN A 314 -6.81 2.27 11.79
N ASN A 315 -5.56 2.20 12.24
CA ASN A 315 -4.40 2.74 11.55
C ASN A 315 -3.65 1.56 10.91
N PHE A 316 -4.05 1.16 9.70
CA PHE A 316 -3.51 -0.02 9.03
C PHE A 316 -2.58 0.32 7.85
N ASP A 317 -2.68 1.52 7.32
CA ASP A 317 -1.90 1.96 6.17
C ASP A 317 -0.70 2.78 6.63
N HIS A 318 0.50 2.39 6.20
CA HIS A 318 1.75 2.98 6.70
C HIS A 318 2.79 3.19 5.60
N PHE A 319 3.74 4.09 5.90
CA PHE A 319 5.04 4.17 5.24
C PHE A 319 6.13 3.82 6.23
N SER A 320 7.10 3.00 5.82
CA SER A 320 8.32 2.74 6.61
C SER A 320 9.56 3.01 5.75
N PHE A 321 10.55 3.68 6.33
CA PHE A 321 11.78 4.07 5.65
C PHE A 321 12.96 4.19 6.62
N ASP A 322 14.17 4.16 6.08
CA ASP A 322 15.41 4.29 6.82
C ASP A 322 15.70 5.78 7.10
N LEU A 323 15.57 6.16 8.36
CA LEU A 323 15.75 7.54 8.80
C LEU A 323 17.22 7.99 8.68
N ASP A 324 18.16 7.14 9.09
CA ASP A 324 19.60 7.46 9.02
C ASP A 324 20.03 7.81 7.60
N ARG A 325 19.45 7.09 6.61
CA ARG A 325 19.73 7.35 5.22
C ARG A 325 19.16 8.67 4.69
N LEU A 326 18.09 9.17 5.28
CA LEU A 326 17.57 10.51 4.98
C LEU A 326 18.47 11.57 5.60
N ASP A 327 18.88 11.39 6.85
CA ASP A 327 19.75 12.32 7.59
C ASP A 327 21.13 12.42 6.96
N ASP A 328 21.72 11.33 6.51
CA ASP A 328 23.01 11.28 5.80
C ASP A 328 23.04 12.14 4.53
N HIS A 329 21.88 12.48 3.97
CA HIS A 329 21.75 13.26 2.74
C HIS A 329 21.07 14.62 2.93
N ASP A 330 20.98 15.12 4.16
CA ASP A 330 20.30 16.39 4.51
C ASP A 330 18.87 16.49 3.96
N ILE A 331 18.14 15.39 4.01
CA ILE A 331 16.74 15.37 3.60
C ILE A 331 15.87 15.68 4.80
N ASP A 332 14.95 16.63 4.63
CA ASP A 332 13.98 16.91 5.67
C ASP A 332 13.09 15.69 5.91
N PHE A 333 12.68 15.48 7.16
CA PHE A 333 11.69 14.45 7.50
C PHE A 333 10.46 14.63 6.60
N PRO A 334 10.00 13.56 5.93
CA PRO A 334 8.93 13.68 4.96
C PRO A 334 7.61 14.13 5.60
N GLU A 335 6.97 15.15 5.02
CA GLU A 335 5.58 15.43 5.35
C GLU A 335 4.71 14.24 4.95
N HIS A 336 3.78 13.87 5.80
CA HIS A 336 2.89 12.74 5.55
C HIS A 336 1.50 13.00 6.15
N GLY A 337 0.51 12.24 5.71
CA GLY A 337 -0.83 12.35 6.25
C GLY A 337 -1.84 11.46 5.53
N VAL A 338 -3.09 11.59 5.96
CA VAL A 338 -4.25 10.90 5.43
C VAL A 338 -5.09 11.87 4.60
N ILE A 339 -5.58 11.41 3.45
CA ILE A 339 -6.51 12.17 2.63
C ILE A 339 -7.94 11.86 3.06
N CYS A 340 -8.62 12.83 3.65
CA CYS A 340 -10.04 12.71 4.04
C CYS A 340 -10.97 12.71 2.80
N ALA A 341 -10.77 11.73 1.93
CA ALA A 341 -11.40 11.68 0.61
C ALA A 341 -12.94 11.54 0.65
N TYR A 342 -13.52 11.10 1.77
CA TYR A 342 -14.97 11.08 2.00
C TYR A 342 -15.60 12.48 1.95
N GLU A 343 -14.83 13.53 2.22
CA GLU A 343 -15.30 14.93 2.15
C GLU A 343 -15.64 15.37 0.71
N ASN A 344 -15.21 14.64 -0.29
CA ASN A 344 -15.56 14.88 -1.68
C ASN A 344 -17.04 14.59 -2.00
N TYR A 345 -17.69 13.78 -1.16
CA TYR A 345 -19.13 13.57 -1.27
C TYR A 345 -19.87 14.72 -0.57
N LYS A 346 -20.59 15.50 -1.37
CA LYS A 346 -21.35 16.64 -0.89
C LYS A 346 -22.69 16.13 -0.34
N ASP A 347 -22.71 15.86 0.94
CA ASP A 347 -23.94 15.55 1.67
C ASP A 347 -23.89 16.29 3.00
N ASP A 348 -25.01 16.85 3.44
CA ASP A 348 -25.09 17.59 4.70
C ASP A 348 -24.98 16.63 5.90
N GLU A 349 -25.36 15.36 5.72
CA GLU A 349 -25.24 14.34 6.72
C GLU A 349 -23.87 13.63 6.62
N VAL A 350 -23.09 13.71 7.69
CA VAL A 350 -21.76 13.06 7.78
C VAL A 350 -21.85 11.57 7.51
N ASN A 351 -22.90 10.90 8.00
CA ASN A 351 -23.17 9.48 7.81
C ASN A 351 -23.17 9.09 6.32
N ASN A 352 -23.92 9.84 5.51
CA ASN A 352 -24.08 9.56 4.08
C ASN A 352 -22.77 9.68 3.32
N ARG A 353 -21.87 10.61 3.70
CA ARG A 353 -20.56 10.75 3.06
C ARG A 353 -19.70 9.52 3.26
N PHE A 354 -19.64 8.99 4.49
CA PHE A 354 -18.87 7.79 4.80
C PHE A 354 -19.44 6.56 4.12
N GLU A 355 -20.78 6.38 4.14
CA GLU A 355 -21.42 5.28 3.45
C GLU A 355 -21.19 5.33 1.94
N GLN A 356 -21.35 6.49 1.33
CA GLN A 356 -21.09 6.65 -0.10
C GLN A 356 -19.63 6.36 -0.43
N TYR A 357 -18.69 6.89 0.34
CA TYR A 357 -17.28 6.64 0.13
C TYR A 357 -16.94 5.16 0.27
N THR A 358 -17.37 4.50 1.35
CA THR A 358 -17.08 3.07 1.58
C THR A 358 -17.71 2.16 0.53
N LYS A 359 -18.90 2.48 0.04
CA LYS A 359 -19.55 1.71 -1.03
C LYS A 359 -18.91 1.95 -2.40
N LYS A 360 -18.55 3.21 -2.70
CA LYS A 360 -18.15 3.64 -4.06
C LYS A 360 -16.65 3.73 -4.28
N VAL A 361 -15.86 3.89 -3.24
CA VAL A 361 -14.41 4.07 -3.33
C VAL A 361 -13.68 2.98 -2.58
N SER A 362 -13.63 3.04 -1.25
CA SER A 362 -12.93 2.07 -0.40
C SER A 362 -13.33 2.20 1.06
N ASP A 363 -13.13 1.14 1.84
CA ASP A 363 -13.13 1.21 3.30
C ASP A 363 -11.76 1.65 3.88
N HIS A 364 -10.82 2.04 3.02
CA HIS A 364 -9.56 2.68 3.37
C HIS A 364 -9.50 4.10 2.83
N LEU A 365 -8.75 4.96 3.51
CA LEU A 365 -8.38 6.30 3.05
C LEU A 365 -6.98 6.29 2.44
N PRO A 366 -6.74 7.05 1.37
CA PRO A 366 -5.38 7.18 0.82
C PRO A 366 -4.47 7.86 1.84
N ILE A 367 -3.24 7.36 1.96
CA ILE A 367 -2.17 8.03 2.69
C ILE A 367 -1.13 8.58 1.71
N TYR A 368 -0.44 9.64 2.12
CA TYR A 368 0.62 10.23 1.30
C TYR A 368 1.88 10.54 2.11
N LEU A 369 2.98 10.61 1.39
CA LEU A 369 4.29 11.04 1.86
C LEU A 369 4.90 11.99 0.83
N ASP A 370 5.30 13.16 1.29
CA ASP A 370 5.96 14.18 0.48
C ASP A 370 7.48 14.11 0.64
N PHE A 371 8.13 13.64 -0.38
CA PHE A 371 9.56 13.50 -0.42
C PHE A 371 10.20 14.72 -1.10
N ASN A 372 11.01 15.46 -0.35
CA ASN A 372 11.64 16.70 -0.83
C ASN A 372 13.16 16.65 -0.69
N LEU A 373 13.85 16.61 -1.82
CA LEU A 373 15.29 16.79 -1.83
C LEU A 373 15.64 18.26 -1.76
N LYS A 374 16.44 18.66 -0.78
CA LYS A 374 17.13 19.95 -0.79
C LYS A 374 17.98 20.05 -2.06
N LYS A 375 18.04 21.21 -2.59
CA LYS A 375 18.82 21.51 -3.81
C LYS A 375 20.32 21.37 -3.59
#